data_96b20d3e8fe7e991b8606960438c17fc
#
_entry.id   96b20d3e8fe7e991b8606960438c17fc
#
_cell.length_a   1.000
_cell.length_b   1.000
_cell.length_c   1.000
_cell.angle_alpha   90.00
_cell.angle_beta   90.00
_cell.angle_gamma   90.00
#
_symmetry.space_group_name_H-M   'P 1'
#
loop_
_entity.id
_entity.type
_entity.pdbx_description
1 polymer ?
#
loop_
_entity_poly.entity_id
_entity_poly.type
_entity_poly.pdbx_seq_one_letter_code
_entity_poly.pdbx_strand_id
1 'polypeptide(L)'
;MSNVKRVEILNGAASALYGSDAIAGVINIITDDSRNKGNVTSNSRYGSKNQFLQSVNADVNVGKFGSYTSYQYQRADGWQLNPYTESKGELVPTNKQASEGFHRNVINQRFTYDATDRLSFYVRGTFFGRSSDRPMPMDKVNTTNYDMRKETFTYGAGAQYMINKNSYLNADYLSDNHSTYKDFFDGKKSGESDMTKRIHYHNLNVKGIFRLGKYNKLSAGTEFIKELLSSETDNIAGKSMYTTALYAQDEININEHFQAYAGLRYIYHENFKSYATPNVALLYKVGGFNFRGSYAAGFRTPELKELYTESEKKASGATRLTIGNPDLDPEKSDNFTLSAEYTMRYFSLSVSAFMNNVRSMINYKMLDTAERDAYNTAHGTDYDEIQMRANIDKAKIKGINVTFNSYLGAGFTLNGGYSFMDGKNVYEDEPLDKTVKHSGTVAAMWSHTWNKYKLNVNFNGRIQGERYSTSYGYAPKYSLWNLNTSHTFRAGDFLLEPGVGIENLFDYVDDRPFNYNYATLTPGRTYYVSLLVRFKQ
;
A
#
# COMPACT_ATOMS: atom_id res chain seq x y z
N MET A 1 -6.20 11.29 -2.22
CA MET A 1 -6.96 10.67 -1.09
C MET A 1 -7.96 11.67 -0.51
N SER A 2 -8.85 12.18 -1.34
CA SER A 2 -9.82 13.23 -0.97
C SER A 2 -10.93 12.78 0.00
N ASN A 3 -11.03 11.48 0.27
CA ASN A 3 -12.10 10.85 1.05
C ASN A 3 -11.56 10.05 2.26
N VAL A 4 -10.34 10.29 2.67
CA VAL A 4 -9.74 9.56 3.79
C VAL A 4 -9.98 10.36 5.07
N LYS A 5 -10.70 9.75 6.02
CA LYS A 5 -10.92 10.30 7.35
C LYS A 5 -9.68 10.13 8.23
N ARG A 6 -9.10 8.93 8.21
CA ARG A 6 -7.85 8.61 8.91
C ARG A 6 -7.19 7.37 8.32
N VAL A 7 -5.89 7.26 8.56
CA VAL A 7 -5.09 6.07 8.26
C VAL A 7 -4.61 5.50 9.60
N GLU A 8 -4.86 4.22 9.82
CA GLU A 8 -4.40 3.48 10.98
C GLU A 8 -3.29 2.53 10.52
N ILE A 9 -2.14 2.57 11.17
CA ILE A 9 -1.00 1.73 10.84
C ILE A 9 -0.76 0.80 12.04
N LEU A 10 -0.87 -0.51 11.78
CA LEU A 10 -0.55 -1.57 12.72
C LEU A 10 0.81 -2.14 12.30
N ASN A 11 1.83 -1.92 13.11
CA ASN A 11 3.15 -2.49 12.90
C ASN A 11 3.21 -3.91 13.48
N GLY A 12 3.78 -4.85 12.71
CA GLY A 12 3.88 -6.25 13.08
C GLY A 12 2.71 -7.11 12.59
N ALA A 13 2.84 -8.42 12.75
CA ALA A 13 1.86 -9.37 12.24
C ALA A 13 0.47 -9.15 12.84
N ALA A 14 -0.53 -9.09 11.98
CA ALA A 14 -1.94 -8.93 12.34
C ALA A 14 -2.85 -9.93 11.59
N SER A 15 -2.29 -11.07 11.20
CA SER A 15 -2.95 -12.10 10.38
C SER A 15 -4.20 -12.68 11.04
N ALA A 16 -4.34 -12.60 12.36
CA ALA A 16 -5.53 -13.10 13.06
C ALA A 16 -6.82 -12.36 12.63
N LEU A 17 -6.78 -11.04 12.43
CA LEU A 17 -7.94 -10.26 11.99
C LEU A 17 -7.96 -9.97 10.48
N TYR A 18 -6.79 -9.78 9.87
CA TYR A 18 -6.67 -9.22 8.52
C TYR A 18 -6.25 -10.26 7.45
N GLY A 19 -5.99 -11.51 7.85
CA GLY A 19 -5.72 -12.60 6.91
C GLY A 19 -4.25 -12.85 6.60
N SER A 20 -3.98 -13.60 5.51
CA SER A 20 -2.66 -14.16 5.20
C SER A 20 -1.57 -13.11 4.99
N ASP A 21 -1.85 -12.01 4.34
CA ASP A 21 -0.81 -11.06 3.90
C ASP A 21 -0.40 -10.03 4.97
N ALA A 22 -1.04 -10.08 6.16
CA ALA A 22 -0.72 -9.22 7.28
C ALA A 22 0.49 -9.71 8.12
N ILE A 23 1.52 -10.24 7.47
CA ILE A 23 2.72 -10.79 8.11
C ILE A 23 3.68 -9.70 8.65
N ALA A 24 3.72 -8.55 8.00
CA ALA A 24 4.60 -7.42 8.34
C ALA A 24 3.86 -6.24 8.99
N GLY A 25 2.55 -6.14 8.77
CA GLY A 25 1.70 -5.08 9.30
C GLY A 25 0.44 -4.85 8.48
N VAL A 26 -0.37 -3.89 8.92
CA VAL A 26 -1.62 -3.50 8.26
C VAL A 26 -1.70 -1.98 8.17
N ILE A 27 -2.10 -1.50 7.00
CA ILE A 27 -2.51 -0.11 6.79
C ILE A 27 -4.03 -0.11 6.57
N ASN A 28 -4.77 0.38 7.56
CA ASN A 28 -6.23 0.49 7.50
C ASN A 28 -6.61 1.92 7.12
N ILE A 29 -7.22 2.08 5.95
CA ILE A 29 -7.66 3.38 5.44
C ILE A 29 -9.16 3.51 5.71
N ILE A 30 -9.51 4.40 6.63
CA ILE A 30 -10.90 4.67 6.97
C ILE A 30 -11.35 5.88 6.18
N THR A 31 -12.35 5.67 5.33
CA THR A 31 -12.98 6.72 4.55
C THR A 31 -14.02 7.46 5.37
N ASP A 32 -14.33 8.70 4.96
CA ASP A 32 -15.38 9.47 5.61
C ASP A 32 -16.76 8.88 5.26
N ASP A 33 -17.52 8.52 6.27
CA ASP A 33 -18.94 8.19 6.18
C ASP A 33 -19.73 9.45 6.50
N SER A 34 -19.66 10.43 5.62
CA SER A 34 -20.43 11.64 5.80
C SER A 34 -21.93 11.33 5.77
N ARG A 35 -22.63 11.71 6.83
CA ARG A 35 -24.08 11.66 6.92
C ARG A 35 -24.69 13.07 6.91
N ASN A 36 -24.02 13.98 6.20
CA ASN A 36 -24.49 15.36 6.05
C ASN A 36 -25.67 15.42 5.07
N LYS A 37 -26.54 16.42 5.20
CA LYS A 37 -27.67 16.66 4.27
C LYS A 37 -27.21 16.92 2.84
N GLY A 38 -26.06 17.56 2.69
CA GLY A 38 -25.40 17.77 1.40
C GLY A 38 -24.00 18.36 1.61
N ASN A 39 -23.01 17.79 0.92
CA ASN A 39 -21.64 18.29 0.93
C ASN A 39 -21.03 18.05 -0.45
N VAL A 40 -20.50 19.12 -1.06
CA VAL A 40 -19.76 19.02 -2.32
C VAL A 40 -18.37 19.62 -2.10
N THR A 41 -17.34 18.86 -2.48
CA THR A 41 -15.95 19.30 -2.40
C THR A 41 -15.29 19.14 -3.76
N SER A 42 -14.70 20.22 -4.26
CA SER A 42 -13.85 20.23 -5.45
C SER A 42 -12.43 20.60 -5.06
N ASN A 43 -11.45 19.83 -5.53
CA ASN A 43 -10.04 20.12 -5.32
C ASN A 43 -9.30 20.05 -6.65
N SER A 44 -8.71 21.19 -7.05
CA SER A 44 -7.91 21.35 -8.25
C SER A 44 -6.47 21.62 -7.85
N ARG A 45 -5.51 20.96 -8.49
CA ARG A 45 -4.07 21.22 -8.31
C ARG A 45 -3.39 21.19 -9.67
N TYR A 46 -2.51 22.18 -9.91
CA TYR A 46 -1.66 22.22 -11.08
C TYR A 46 -0.21 22.50 -10.66
N GLY A 47 0.75 21.82 -11.26
CA GLY A 47 2.16 21.93 -10.88
C GLY A 47 3.14 21.61 -12.00
N SER A 48 4.42 21.64 -11.64
CA SER A 48 5.54 21.31 -12.51
C SER A 48 5.36 19.96 -13.20
N LYS A 49 5.98 19.76 -14.39
CA LYS A 49 5.79 18.55 -15.21
C LYS A 49 4.33 18.34 -15.64
N ASN A 50 3.62 19.43 -15.87
CA ASN A 50 2.21 19.43 -16.28
C ASN A 50 1.30 18.56 -15.39
N GLN A 51 1.69 18.44 -14.10
CA GLN A 51 0.88 17.69 -13.14
C GLN A 51 -0.45 18.42 -12.93
N PHE A 52 -1.53 17.77 -13.28
CA PHE A 52 -2.87 18.26 -13.04
C PHE A 52 -3.67 17.20 -12.28
N LEU A 53 -4.35 17.64 -11.22
CA LEU A 53 -5.29 16.82 -10.46
C LEU A 53 -6.58 17.60 -10.30
N GLN A 54 -7.69 16.97 -10.63
CA GLN A 54 -9.04 17.44 -10.33
C GLN A 54 -9.79 16.34 -9.60
N SER A 55 -10.36 16.66 -8.44
CA SER A 55 -11.29 15.76 -7.76
C SER A 55 -12.57 16.47 -7.36
N VAL A 56 -13.68 15.77 -7.50
CA VAL A 56 -15.00 16.24 -7.05
C VAL A 56 -15.63 15.13 -6.23
N ASN A 57 -16.08 15.46 -5.03
CA ASN A 57 -16.79 14.55 -4.16
C ASN A 57 -18.14 15.17 -3.82
N ALA A 58 -19.19 14.40 -3.91
CA ALA A 58 -20.55 14.78 -3.54
C ALA A 58 -21.13 13.73 -2.58
N ASP A 59 -21.69 14.19 -1.50
CA ASP A 59 -22.30 13.37 -0.48
C ASP A 59 -23.67 13.94 -0.14
N VAL A 60 -24.72 13.14 -0.33
CA VAL A 60 -26.12 13.56 -0.18
C VAL A 60 -26.86 12.48 0.60
N ASN A 61 -27.59 12.89 1.63
CA ASN A 61 -28.46 12.01 2.39
C ASN A 61 -29.89 12.57 2.44
N VAL A 62 -30.84 11.79 1.96
CA VAL A 62 -32.27 12.15 1.94
C VAL A 62 -33.08 11.02 2.56
N GLY A 63 -33.67 11.30 3.73
CA GLY A 63 -34.42 10.30 4.48
C GLY A 63 -33.56 9.07 4.84
N LYS A 64 -33.96 7.91 4.31
CA LYS A 64 -33.27 6.63 4.53
C LYS A 64 -32.19 6.32 3.49
N PHE A 65 -32.04 7.16 2.48
CA PHE A 65 -31.15 6.94 1.36
C PHE A 65 -29.96 7.89 1.40
N GLY A 66 -28.74 7.33 1.26
CA GLY A 66 -27.49 8.07 1.13
C GLY A 66 -26.78 7.75 -0.18
N SER A 67 -26.17 8.76 -0.77
CA SER A 67 -25.34 8.65 -1.97
C SER A 67 -24.03 9.36 -1.78
N TYR A 68 -22.93 8.67 -2.03
CA TYR A 68 -21.59 9.24 -2.12
C TYR A 68 -21.03 8.99 -3.51
N THR A 69 -20.66 10.07 -4.20
CA THR A 69 -20.02 10.04 -5.52
C THR A 69 -18.67 10.73 -5.45
N SER A 70 -17.63 10.11 -5.99
CA SER A 70 -16.31 10.72 -6.14
C SER A 70 -15.75 10.49 -7.53
N TYR A 71 -15.29 11.55 -8.16
CA TYR A 71 -14.53 11.50 -9.41
C TYR A 71 -13.17 12.14 -9.22
N GLN A 72 -12.13 11.50 -9.73
CA GLN A 72 -10.78 12.06 -9.77
C GLN A 72 -10.16 11.83 -11.13
N TYR A 73 -9.66 12.91 -11.72
CA TYR A 73 -8.77 12.89 -12.87
C TYR A 73 -7.38 13.34 -12.46
N GLN A 74 -6.35 12.66 -12.97
CA GLN A 74 -4.96 13.08 -12.79
C GLN A 74 -4.17 12.82 -14.06
N ARG A 75 -3.29 13.76 -14.41
CA ARG A 75 -2.26 13.58 -15.43
C ARG A 75 -0.93 14.14 -14.97
N ALA A 76 0.15 13.65 -15.56
CA ALA A 76 1.49 14.22 -15.44
C ALA A 76 2.30 13.85 -16.67
N ASP A 77 3.19 14.74 -17.10
CA ASP A 77 4.18 14.40 -18.13
C ASP A 77 5.26 13.49 -17.56
N GLY A 78 5.83 12.66 -18.41
CA GLY A 78 7.00 11.89 -18.08
C GLY A 78 8.25 12.75 -17.92
N TRP A 79 9.21 12.23 -17.18
CA TRP A 79 10.48 12.92 -16.98
C TRP A 79 11.64 11.93 -16.84
N GLN A 80 12.83 12.42 -17.15
CA GLN A 80 14.07 11.68 -17.18
C GLN A 80 15.02 12.25 -16.12
N LEU A 81 15.77 11.39 -15.40
CA LEU A 81 16.80 11.81 -14.45
C LEU A 81 18.12 12.08 -15.15
N ASN A 82 18.50 11.19 -16.06
CA ASN A 82 19.75 11.28 -16.79
C ASN A 82 19.51 10.91 -18.26
N PRO A 83 20.05 11.70 -19.23
CA PRO A 83 19.91 11.40 -20.65
C PRO A 83 20.80 10.24 -21.12
N TYR A 84 21.59 9.64 -20.23
CA TYR A 84 22.47 8.53 -20.55
C TYR A 84 22.15 7.30 -19.70
N THR A 85 22.37 6.12 -20.28
CA THR A 85 22.41 4.83 -19.59
C THR A 85 23.72 4.14 -19.88
N GLU A 86 24.15 3.21 -19.04
CA GLU A 86 25.31 2.40 -19.31
C GLU A 86 24.92 1.16 -20.14
N SER A 87 25.66 0.90 -21.20
CA SER A 87 25.54 -0.29 -22.03
C SER A 87 26.92 -0.80 -22.38
N LYS A 88 27.26 -2.02 -21.94
CA LYS A 88 28.57 -2.65 -22.16
C LYS A 88 29.78 -1.81 -21.72
N GLY A 89 29.65 -1.09 -20.60
CA GLY A 89 30.69 -0.23 -20.04
C GLY A 89 30.80 1.16 -20.66
N GLU A 90 29.94 1.51 -21.62
CA GLU A 90 29.91 2.81 -22.27
C GLU A 90 28.61 3.57 -21.91
N LEU A 91 28.70 4.89 -21.79
CA LEU A 91 27.54 5.76 -21.65
C LEU A 91 26.89 6.00 -23.00
N VAL A 92 25.66 5.55 -23.18
CA VAL A 92 24.91 5.75 -24.43
C VAL A 92 23.69 6.64 -24.17
N PRO A 93 23.32 7.52 -25.12
CA PRO A 93 22.11 8.32 -25.00
C PRO A 93 20.87 7.46 -24.89
N THR A 94 19.92 7.89 -24.06
CA THR A 94 18.61 7.24 -23.92
C THR A 94 17.53 8.27 -23.67
N ASN A 95 16.30 8.00 -24.10
CA ASN A 95 15.10 8.76 -23.70
C ASN A 95 14.23 7.99 -22.68
N LYS A 96 14.77 6.95 -22.07
CA LYS A 96 14.07 6.17 -21.05
C LYS A 96 13.78 7.03 -19.84
N GLN A 97 12.50 7.06 -19.43
CA GLN A 97 12.02 7.93 -18.37
C GLN A 97 12.14 7.27 -17.00
N ALA A 98 12.49 8.05 -15.99
CA ALA A 98 12.45 7.63 -14.59
C ALA A 98 10.99 7.54 -14.08
N SER A 99 10.12 8.38 -14.63
CA SER A 99 8.67 8.29 -14.46
C SER A 99 8.01 8.52 -15.81
N GLU A 100 7.22 7.55 -16.27
CA GLU A 100 6.43 7.70 -17.49
C GLU A 100 5.34 8.75 -17.28
N GLY A 101 5.00 9.48 -18.34
CA GLY A 101 3.78 10.28 -18.40
C GLY A 101 2.57 9.40 -18.18
N PHE A 102 1.49 9.96 -17.70
CA PHE A 102 0.27 9.20 -17.51
C PHE A 102 -0.95 10.10 -17.41
N HIS A 103 -2.10 9.50 -17.70
CA HIS A 103 -3.39 10.01 -17.29
C HIS A 103 -4.19 8.89 -16.60
N ARG A 104 -4.99 9.27 -15.61
CA ARG A 104 -5.85 8.33 -14.89
C ARG A 104 -7.18 8.93 -14.50
N ASN A 105 -8.20 8.07 -14.49
CA ASN A 105 -9.54 8.36 -14.01
C ASN A 105 -9.88 7.41 -12.87
N VAL A 106 -10.51 7.92 -11.82
CA VAL A 106 -11.07 7.11 -10.74
C VAL A 106 -12.49 7.60 -10.47
N ILE A 107 -13.45 6.69 -10.54
CA ILE A 107 -14.86 6.96 -10.22
C ILE A 107 -15.24 6.03 -9.08
N ASN A 108 -15.81 6.58 -8.02
CA ASN A 108 -16.38 5.81 -6.93
C ASN A 108 -17.82 6.21 -6.74
N GLN A 109 -18.69 5.22 -6.58
CA GLN A 109 -20.09 5.40 -6.21
C GLN A 109 -20.43 4.46 -5.06
N ARG A 110 -21.09 5.00 -4.04
CA ARG A 110 -21.66 4.21 -2.94
C ARG A 110 -23.08 4.69 -2.69
N PHE A 111 -24.00 3.74 -2.61
CA PHE A 111 -25.35 3.97 -2.13
C PHE A 111 -25.54 3.26 -0.80
N THR A 112 -26.24 3.89 0.13
CA THR A 112 -26.62 3.33 1.42
C THR A 112 -28.14 3.44 1.57
N TYR A 113 -28.73 2.45 2.24
CA TYR A 113 -30.15 2.44 2.52
C TYR A 113 -30.41 1.91 3.95
N ASP A 114 -30.94 2.78 4.81
CA ASP A 114 -31.35 2.44 6.17
C ASP A 114 -32.79 1.91 6.14
N ALA A 115 -32.94 0.59 5.93
CA ALA A 115 -34.26 -0.04 5.81
C ALA A 115 -35.06 0.11 7.11
N THR A 116 -34.38 -0.08 8.24
CA THR A 116 -34.90 0.15 9.60
C THR A 116 -33.83 0.80 10.47
N ASP A 117 -34.15 1.17 11.71
CA ASP A 117 -33.16 1.66 12.69
C ASP A 117 -32.08 0.63 13.04
N ARG A 118 -32.28 -0.64 12.65
CA ARG A 118 -31.34 -1.73 12.94
C ARG A 118 -30.72 -2.37 11.70
N LEU A 119 -31.28 -2.16 10.53
CA LEU A 119 -30.85 -2.83 9.31
C LEU A 119 -30.51 -1.79 8.23
N SER A 120 -29.26 -1.78 7.83
CA SER A 120 -28.77 -0.96 6.74
C SER A 120 -28.09 -1.81 5.66
N PHE A 121 -28.18 -1.36 4.43
CA PHE A 121 -27.56 -1.95 3.26
C PHE A 121 -26.67 -0.95 2.58
N TYR A 122 -25.67 -1.43 1.86
CA TYR A 122 -24.93 -0.61 0.90
C TYR A 122 -24.59 -1.40 -0.35
N VAL A 123 -24.45 -0.67 -1.46
CA VAL A 123 -23.79 -1.14 -2.68
C VAL A 123 -22.74 -0.11 -3.06
N ARG A 124 -21.62 -0.60 -3.61
CA ARG A 124 -20.51 0.26 -4.05
C ARG A 124 -19.96 -0.21 -5.37
N GLY A 125 -19.46 0.74 -6.17
CA GLY A 125 -18.71 0.48 -7.38
C GLY A 125 -17.55 1.44 -7.50
N THR A 126 -16.41 0.96 -7.99
CA THR A 126 -15.23 1.76 -8.32
C THR A 126 -14.73 1.37 -9.69
N PHE A 127 -14.47 2.37 -10.53
CA PHE A 127 -13.69 2.23 -11.74
C PHE A 127 -12.37 2.96 -11.57
N PHE A 128 -11.28 2.30 -11.87
CA PHE A 128 -9.95 2.87 -12.00
C PHE A 128 -9.42 2.57 -13.39
N GLY A 129 -9.04 3.61 -14.13
CA GLY A 129 -8.37 3.50 -15.42
C GLY A 129 -7.11 4.37 -15.42
N ARG A 130 -5.98 3.79 -15.83
CA ARG A 130 -4.71 4.51 -16.01
C ARG A 130 -4.07 4.06 -17.31
N SER A 131 -3.65 5.02 -18.13
CA SER A 131 -2.73 4.80 -19.25
C SER A 131 -1.40 5.49 -18.97
N SER A 132 -0.30 4.86 -19.35
CA SER A 132 1.03 5.48 -19.39
C SER A 132 1.24 6.11 -20.75
N ASP A 133 2.02 7.20 -20.79
CA ASP A 133 2.44 7.88 -22.02
C ASP A 133 3.94 7.68 -22.17
N ARG A 134 4.35 6.77 -23.05
CA ARG A 134 5.75 6.41 -23.25
C ARG A 134 6.34 7.14 -24.44
N PRO A 135 7.61 7.56 -24.37
CA PRO A 135 8.26 8.17 -25.53
C PRO A 135 8.53 7.13 -26.62
N MET A 136 8.49 7.57 -27.88
CA MET A 136 8.99 6.76 -29.00
C MET A 136 10.44 6.35 -28.75
N PRO A 137 10.83 5.10 -29.03
CA PRO A 137 12.21 4.65 -28.89
C PRO A 137 13.17 5.50 -29.74
N MET A 138 14.23 6.01 -29.12
CA MET A 138 15.29 6.78 -29.79
C MET A 138 16.48 5.92 -30.19
N ASP A 139 16.68 4.81 -29.51
CA ASP A 139 17.89 4.01 -29.58
C ASP A 139 17.58 2.51 -29.43
N LYS A 140 18.61 1.68 -29.59
CA LYS A 140 18.51 0.23 -29.41
C LYS A 140 18.32 -0.21 -27.94
N VAL A 141 18.47 0.71 -26.99
CA VAL A 141 18.37 0.46 -25.55
C VAL A 141 16.91 0.55 -25.09
N ASN A 142 16.18 1.51 -25.67
CA ASN A 142 14.74 1.63 -25.42
C ASN A 142 13.97 1.12 -26.64
N THR A 143 13.47 -0.11 -26.56
CA THR A 143 12.72 -0.76 -27.64
C THR A 143 11.22 -0.83 -27.36
N THR A 144 10.73 -0.14 -26.31
CA THR A 144 9.33 -0.16 -25.94
C THR A 144 8.49 0.62 -26.93
N ASN A 145 7.54 -0.04 -27.57
CA ASN A 145 6.66 0.49 -28.61
C ASN A 145 5.17 0.44 -28.25
N TYR A 146 4.86 0.39 -26.96
CA TYR A 146 3.49 0.36 -26.43
C TYR A 146 3.35 1.19 -25.16
N ASP A 147 2.17 1.73 -24.97
CA ASP A 147 1.69 2.25 -23.69
C ASP A 147 1.12 1.14 -22.83
N MET A 148 1.16 1.32 -21.52
CA MET A 148 0.57 0.35 -20.60
C MET A 148 -0.71 0.92 -20.03
N ARG A 149 -1.84 0.27 -20.36
CA ARG A 149 -3.14 0.61 -19.79
C ARG A 149 -3.54 -0.40 -18.72
N LYS A 150 -4.02 0.11 -17.59
CA LYS A 150 -4.53 -0.68 -16.46
C LYS A 150 -5.95 -0.25 -16.16
N GLU A 151 -6.82 -1.23 -16.00
CA GLU A 151 -8.21 -1.03 -15.63
C GLU A 151 -8.58 -1.90 -14.44
N THR A 152 -9.32 -1.34 -13.51
CA THR A 152 -9.86 -2.09 -12.37
C THR A 152 -11.32 -1.73 -12.17
N PHE A 153 -12.16 -2.75 -12.10
CA PHE A 153 -13.56 -2.65 -11.70
C PHE A 153 -13.75 -3.35 -10.37
N THR A 154 -14.01 -2.57 -9.33
CA THR A 154 -14.35 -3.10 -8.01
C THR A 154 -15.83 -2.86 -7.75
N TYR A 155 -16.57 -3.89 -7.37
CA TYR A 155 -17.95 -3.75 -6.94
C TYR A 155 -18.21 -4.58 -5.69
N GLY A 156 -19.17 -4.15 -4.89
CA GLY A 156 -19.49 -4.85 -3.66
C GLY A 156 -20.81 -4.42 -3.08
N ALA A 157 -21.33 -5.26 -2.23
CA ALA A 157 -22.55 -5.02 -1.46
C ALA A 157 -22.36 -5.54 -0.05
N GLY A 158 -23.09 -4.95 0.90
CA GLY A 158 -23.07 -5.42 2.27
C GLY A 158 -24.32 -5.01 3.04
N ALA A 159 -24.47 -5.67 4.17
CA ALA A 159 -25.54 -5.43 5.12
C ALA A 159 -24.99 -5.35 6.54
N GLN A 160 -25.54 -4.47 7.33
CA GLN A 160 -25.29 -4.38 8.77
C GLN A 160 -26.60 -4.54 9.53
N TYR A 161 -26.62 -5.44 10.50
CA TYR A 161 -27.74 -5.63 11.41
C TYR A 161 -27.32 -5.33 12.86
N MET A 162 -27.90 -4.29 13.43
CA MET A 162 -27.70 -3.89 14.83
C MET A 162 -28.55 -4.76 15.75
N ILE A 163 -27.92 -5.68 16.50
CA ILE A 163 -28.58 -6.50 17.52
C ILE A 163 -28.98 -5.59 18.68
N ASN A 164 -28.07 -4.74 19.11
CA ASN A 164 -28.24 -3.67 20.09
C ASN A 164 -27.22 -2.56 19.84
N LYS A 165 -27.17 -1.53 20.70
CA LYS A 165 -26.28 -0.36 20.55
C LYS A 165 -24.78 -0.70 20.44
N ASN A 166 -24.34 -1.87 20.94
CA ASN A 166 -22.96 -2.27 21.07
C ASN A 166 -22.64 -3.60 20.38
N SER A 167 -23.63 -4.26 19.77
CA SER A 167 -23.47 -5.56 19.12
C SER A 167 -24.14 -5.56 17.76
N TYR A 168 -23.43 -6.04 16.74
CA TYR A 168 -23.92 -6.04 15.37
C TYR A 168 -23.29 -7.16 14.52
N LEU A 169 -23.95 -7.47 13.42
CA LEU A 169 -23.48 -8.38 12.38
C LEU A 169 -23.27 -7.57 11.11
N ASN A 170 -22.18 -7.85 10.41
CA ASN A 170 -21.90 -7.36 9.05
C ASN A 170 -21.75 -8.55 8.13
N ALA A 171 -22.30 -8.44 6.93
CA ALA A 171 -22.02 -9.33 5.81
C ALA A 171 -21.60 -8.47 4.62
N ASP A 172 -20.44 -8.74 4.05
CA ASP A 172 -19.81 -7.94 3.00
C ASP A 172 -19.34 -8.86 1.88
N TYR A 173 -19.67 -8.51 0.65
CA TYR A 173 -19.11 -9.11 -0.56
C TYR A 173 -18.38 -8.06 -1.37
N LEU A 174 -17.20 -8.43 -1.88
CA LEU A 174 -16.36 -7.63 -2.76
C LEU A 174 -15.89 -8.47 -3.93
N SER A 175 -15.95 -7.90 -5.14
CA SER A 175 -15.25 -8.40 -6.31
C SER A 175 -14.34 -7.30 -6.86
N ASP A 176 -13.09 -7.66 -7.15
CA ASP A 176 -12.09 -6.78 -7.76
C ASP A 176 -11.56 -7.44 -9.03
N ASN A 177 -11.70 -6.75 -10.17
CA ASN A 177 -11.36 -7.26 -11.49
C ASN A 177 -10.33 -6.32 -12.12
N HIS A 178 -9.08 -6.77 -12.17
CA HIS A 178 -7.96 -6.02 -12.71
C HIS A 178 -7.51 -6.57 -14.05
N SER A 179 -7.32 -5.68 -15.04
CA SER A 179 -6.78 -6.00 -16.36
C SER A 179 -5.61 -5.09 -16.72
N THR A 180 -4.61 -5.64 -17.38
CA THR A 180 -3.46 -4.89 -17.92
C THR A 180 -3.38 -5.13 -19.41
N TYR A 181 -3.18 -4.04 -20.18
CA TYR A 181 -3.11 -4.04 -21.63
C TYR A 181 -1.79 -3.40 -22.10
N LYS A 182 -1.32 -3.86 -23.26
CA LYS A 182 -0.33 -3.15 -24.08
C LYS A 182 -1.06 -2.53 -25.27
N ASP A 183 -1.08 -1.20 -25.31
CA ASP A 183 -1.66 -0.44 -26.42
C ASP A 183 -0.51 0.00 -27.32
N PHE A 184 -0.33 -0.66 -28.48
CA PHE A 184 0.83 -0.45 -29.36
C PHE A 184 0.68 0.83 -30.17
N PHE A 185 1.68 1.71 -30.10
CA PHE A 185 1.74 2.95 -30.85
C PHE A 185 2.73 2.91 -32.04
N ASP A 186 3.56 1.85 -32.15
CA ASP A 186 4.53 1.67 -33.21
C ASP A 186 4.73 0.20 -33.59
N GLY A 187 5.30 -0.05 -34.78
CA GLY A 187 5.62 -1.35 -35.32
C GLY A 187 4.42 -2.06 -35.98
N LYS A 188 4.55 -3.38 -36.18
CA LYS A 188 3.53 -4.19 -36.91
C LYS A 188 2.17 -4.24 -36.23
N LYS A 189 2.14 -4.03 -34.92
CA LYS A 189 0.92 -4.04 -34.09
C LYS A 189 0.39 -2.62 -33.79
N SER A 190 0.90 -1.58 -34.44
CA SER A 190 0.44 -0.20 -34.20
C SER A 190 -1.07 -0.08 -34.32
N GLY A 191 -1.70 0.48 -33.27
CA GLY A 191 -3.15 0.60 -33.15
C GLY A 191 -3.87 -0.62 -32.54
N GLU A 192 -3.17 -1.72 -32.26
CA GLU A 192 -3.72 -2.89 -31.55
C GLU A 192 -3.57 -2.76 -30.03
N SER A 193 -4.41 -3.50 -29.31
CA SER A 193 -4.41 -3.57 -27.85
C SER A 193 -4.45 -5.03 -27.42
N ASP A 194 -3.38 -5.50 -26.78
CA ASP A 194 -3.28 -6.85 -26.24
C ASP A 194 -3.49 -6.85 -24.73
N MET A 195 -4.43 -7.66 -24.25
CA MET A 195 -4.62 -7.87 -22.83
C MET A 195 -3.59 -8.88 -22.32
N THR A 196 -2.64 -8.43 -21.52
CA THR A 196 -1.51 -9.25 -21.06
C THR A 196 -1.71 -9.85 -19.68
N LYS A 197 -2.65 -9.34 -18.88
CA LYS A 197 -2.91 -9.84 -17.53
C LYS A 197 -4.36 -9.58 -17.12
N ARG A 198 -4.96 -10.57 -16.44
CA ARG A 198 -6.25 -10.45 -15.78
C ARG A 198 -6.22 -11.11 -14.42
N ILE A 199 -6.69 -10.40 -13.40
CA ILE A 199 -6.87 -10.90 -12.04
C ILE A 199 -8.33 -10.70 -11.66
N HIS A 200 -8.96 -11.74 -11.11
CA HIS A 200 -10.24 -11.64 -10.44
C HIS A 200 -10.05 -12.05 -8.98
N TYR A 201 -10.55 -11.21 -8.10
CA TYR A 201 -10.53 -11.43 -6.66
C TYR A 201 -11.96 -11.32 -6.13
N HIS A 202 -12.39 -12.30 -5.37
CA HIS A 202 -13.69 -12.32 -4.71
C HIS A 202 -13.48 -12.53 -3.22
N ASN A 203 -14.15 -11.73 -2.41
CA ASN A 203 -14.12 -11.83 -0.96
C ASN A 203 -15.54 -11.76 -0.40
N LEU A 204 -15.93 -12.76 0.36
CA LEU A 204 -17.14 -12.77 1.17
C LEU A 204 -16.72 -12.84 2.65
N ASN A 205 -17.12 -11.84 3.43
CA ASN A 205 -16.83 -11.77 4.85
C ASN A 205 -18.11 -11.59 5.66
N VAL A 206 -18.30 -12.44 6.68
CA VAL A 206 -19.38 -12.29 7.66
C VAL A 206 -18.75 -12.15 9.03
N LYS A 207 -19.02 -11.02 9.70
CA LYS A 207 -18.40 -10.65 10.97
C LYS A 207 -19.45 -10.20 11.98
N GLY A 208 -19.37 -10.74 13.19
CA GLY A 208 -20.12 -10.28 14.35
C GLY A 208 -19.23 -9.56 15.34
N ILE A 209 -19.74 -8.49 15.95
CA ILE A 209 -19.17 -7.85 17.13
C ILE A 209 -20.21 -7.92 18.24
N PHE A 210 -19.80 -8.49 19.38
CA PHE A 210 -20.68 -8.76 20.51
C PHE A 210 -20.08 -8.21 21.79
N ARG A 211 -20.79 -7.31 22.45
CA ARG A 211 -20.43 -6.88 23.80
C ARG A 211 -21.01 -7.84 24.83
N LEU A 212 -20.14 -8.62 25.45
CA LEU A 212 -20.49 -9.63 26.43
C LEU A 212 -20.27 -9.07 27.85
N GLY A 213 -21.33 -8.50 28.43
CA GLY A 213 -21.23 -7.80 29.71
C GLY A 213 -20.39 -6.53 29.64
N LYS A 214 -19.72 -6.18 30.75
CA LYS A 214 -18.87 -4.97 30.84
C LYS A 214 -17.41 -5.21 30.50
N TYR A 215 -16.97 -6.46 30.50
CA TYR A 215 -15.56 -6.82 30.40
C TYR A 215 -15.12 -7.24 29.00
N ASN A 216 -15.96 -7.91 28.24
CA ASN A 216 -15.58 -8.58 27.00
C ASN A 216 -16.24 -7.93 25.77
N LYS A 217 -15.47 -7.83 24.69
CA LYS A 217 -15.94 -7.45 23.37
C LYS A 217 -15.40 -8.46 22.36
N LEU A 218 -16.23 -9.44 22.05
CA LEU A 218 -15.91 -10.51 21.10
C LEU A 218 -16.15 -10.04 19.67
N SER A 219 -15.14 -10.23 18.82
CA SER A 219 -15.24 -10.13 17.36
C SER A 219 -15.05 -11.52 16.78
N ALA A 220 -16.02 -12.05 16.04
CA ALA A 220 -15.91 -13.37 15.41
C ALA A 220 -16.47 -13.33 13.99
N GLY A 221 -15.95 -14.17 13.11
CA GLY A 221 -16.41 -14.17 11.72
C GLY A 221 -15.84 -15.29 10.88
N THR A 222 -16.31 -15.31 9.63
CA THR A 222 -15.82 -16.20 8.59
C THR A 222 -15.53 -15.40 7.33
N GLU A 223 -14.55 -15.85 6.57
CA GLU A 223 -14.13 -15.23 5.32
C GLU A 223 -13.91 -16.31 4.26
N PHE A 224 -14.36 -16.02 3.05
CA PHE A 224 -14.08 -16.83 1.86
C PHE A 224 -13.46 -15.92 0.80
N ILE A 225 -12.28 -16.31 0.29
CA ILE A 225 -11.54 -15.61 -0.75
C ILE A 225 -11.37 -16.56 -1.93
N LYS A 226 -11.58 -16.06 -3.15
CA LYS A 226 -11.24 -16.76 -4.39
C LYS A 226 -10.46 -15.82 -5.29
N GLU A 227 -9.33 -16.32 -5.78
CA GLU A 227 -8.43 -15.61 -6.68
C GLU A 227 -8.31 -16.37 -7.99
N LEU A 228 -8.27 -15.63 -9.11
CA LEU A 228 -8.04 -16.16 -10.44
C LEU A 228 -7.01 -15.28 -11.14
N LEU A 229 -6.07 -15.90 -11.84
CA LEU A 229 -5.01 -15.22 -12.59
C LEU A 229 -4.89 -15.81 -14.00
N SER A 230 -4.90 -14.94 -14.99
CA SER A 230 -4.39 -15.20 -16.34
C SER A 230 -3.31 -14.17 -16.66
N SER A 231 -2.16 -14.59 -17.15
CA SER A 231 -1.03 -13.73 -17.49
C SER A 231 -0.29 -14.27 -18.70
N GLU A 232 -0.33 -13.54 -19.80
CA GLU A 232 0.43 -13.87 -21.00
C GLU A 232 1.94 -13.77 -20.72
N THR A 233 2.38 -12.73 -20.04
CA THR A 233 3.81 -12.50 -19.73
C THR A 233 4.41 -13.54 -18.78
N ASP A 234 3.58 -14.21 -18.00
CA ASP A 234 3.99 -15.25 -17.05
C ASP A 234 3.58 -16.65 -17.54
N ASN A 235 3.01 -16.76 -18.77
CA ASN A 235 2.49 -17.99 -19.38
C ASN A 235 1.46 -18.74 -18.48
N ILE A 236 0.57 -17.98 -17.84
CA ILE A 236 -0.45 -18.53 -16.93
C ILE A 236 -1.82 -18.49 -17.60
N ALA A 237 -2.38 -19.64 -17.89
CA ALA A 237 -3.68 -19.81 -18.53
C ALA A 237 -4.77 -20.16 -17.49
N GLY A 238 -5.33 -19.13 -16.82
CA GLY A 238 -6.53 -19.28 -16.00
C GLY A 238 -6.36 -20.17 -14.76
N LYS A 239 -5.37 -19.88 -13.90
CA LYS A 239 -5.21 -20.56 -12.61
C LYS A 239 -6.05 -19.89 -11.53
N SER A 240 -6.58 -20.71 -10.61
CA SER A 240 -7.35 -20.19 -9.47
C SER A 240 -7.00 -20.92 -8.18
N MET A 241 -7.29 -20.28 -7.06
CA MET A 241 -7.22 -20.87 -5.72
C MET A 241 -8.25 -20.23 -4.80
N TYR A 242 -8.62 -20.91 -3.70
CA TYR A 242 -9.50 -20.35 -2.69
C TYR A 242 -8.96 -20.56 -1.28
N THR A 243 -9.36 -19.66 -0.41
CA THR A 243 -9.06 -19.67 1.03
C THR A 243 -10.35 -19.49 1.81
N THR A 244 -10.54 -20.27 2.86
CA THR A 244 -11.62 -20.09 3.83
C THR A 244 -11.01 -19.88 5.22
N ALA A 245 -11.58 -18.99 6.00
CA ALA A 245 -11.09 -18.74 7.35
C ALA A 245 -12.23 -18.58 8.35
N LEU A 246 -12.00 -19.06 9.58
CA LEU A 246 -12.78 -18.77 10.76
C LEU A 246 -11.89 -18.02 11.73
N TYR A 247 -12.40 -16.96 12.33
CA TYR A 247 -11.63 -16.18 13.29
C TYR A 247 -12.47 -15.68 14.46
N ALA A 248 -11.83 -15.57 15.61
CA ALA A 248 -12.38 -14.94 16.79
C ALA A 248 -11.30 -14.19 17.55
N GLN A 249 -11.67 -13.04 18.12
CA GLN A 249 -10.80 -12.24 19.00
C GLN A 249 -11.65 -11.61 20.09
N ASP A 250 -11.19 -11.72 21.33
CA ASP A 250 -11.78 -11.06 22.49
C ASP A 250 -10.89 -9.92 22.99
N GLU A 251 -11.51 -8.78 23.20
CA GLU A 251 -10.96 -7.63 23.92
C GLU A 251 -11.48 -7.70 25.36
N ILE A 252 -10.58 -7.97 26.30
CA ILE A 252 -10.89 -8.21 27.71
C ILE A 252 -10.47 -7.00 28.53
N ASN A 253 -11.43 -6.24 29.03
CA ASN A 253 -11.20 -5.13 29.95
C ASN A 253 -11.16 -5.65 31.38
N ILE A 254 -9.99 -6.04 31.88
CA ILE A 254 -9.82 -6.65 33.22
C ILE A 254 -10.16 -5.62 34.30
N ASN A 255 -9.61 -4.41 34.20
CA ASN A 255 -9.93 -3.25 35.02
C ASN A 255 -9.53 -1.96 34.28
N GLU A 256 -9.54 -0.80 34.96
CA GLU A 256 -9.20 0.51 34.39
C GLU A 256 -7.72 0.60 33.93
N HIS A 257 -6.84 -0.21 34.50
CA HIS A 257 -5.42 -0.23 34.18
C HIS A 257 -5.04 -1.32 33.18
N PHE A 258 -5.71 -2.47 33.20
CA PHE A 258 -5.32 -3.64 32.41
C PHE A 258 -6.37 -4.01 31.37
N GLN A 259 -5.91 -4.15 30.13
CA GLN A 259 -6.67 -4.73 29.02
C GLN A 259 -5.86 -5.86 28.40
N ALA A 260 -6.52 -6.92 28.00
CA ALA A 260 -5.93 -8.03 27.26
C ALA A 260 -6.66 -8.24 25.93
N TYR A 261 -5.95 -8.74 24.94
CA TYR A 261 -6.48 -9.18 23.67
C TYR A 261 -6.01 -10.61 23.43
N ALA A 262 -6.92 -11.48 23.05
CA ALA A 262 -6.60 -12.85 22.65
C ALA A 262 -7.40 -13.18 21.39
N GLY A 263 -6.74 -13.65 20.36
CA GLY A 263 -7.36 -13.98 19.08
C GLY A 263 -6.76 -15.22 18.45
N LEU A 264 -7.57 -15.88 17.64
CA LEU A 264 -7.19 -17.03 16.84
C LEU A 264 -7.89 -16.95 15.48
N ARG A 265 -7.14 -17.19 14.42
CA ARG A 265 -7.69 -17.44 13.09
C ARG A 265 -7.25 -18.81 12.62
N TYR A 266 -8.21 -19.60 12.20
CA TYR A 266 -8.01 -20.88 11.51
C TYR A 266 -8.27 -20.66 10.04
N ILE A 267 -7.32 -21.05 9.19
CA ILE A 267 -7.32 -20.83 7.75
C ILE A 267 -7.23 -22.21 7.09
N TYR A 268 -8.11 -22.47 6.15
CA TYR A 268 -8.01 -23.58 5.20
C TYR A 268 -7.74 -23.00 3.80
N HIS A 269 -6.68 -23.47 3.16
CA HIS A 269 -6.31 -23.12 1.79
C HIS A 269 -6.35 -24.37 0.90
N GLU A 270 -6.88 -24.24 -0.30
CA GLU A 270 -7.05 -25.35 -1.26
C GLU A 270 -5.76 -26.18 -1.45
N ASN A 271 -4.63 -25.50 -1.65
CA ASN A 271 -3.34 -26.16 -1.94
C ASN A 271 -2.49 -26.43 -0.68
N PHE A 272 -2.60 -25.60 0.38
CA PHE A 272 -1.65 -25.58 1.49
C PHE A 272 -2.21 -26.10 2.81
N LYS A 273 -3.40 -26.73 2.79
CA LYS A 273 -4.05 -27.29 3.98
C LYS A 273 -4.43 -26.23 5.02
N SER A 274 -4.28 -26.54 6.29
CA SER A 274 -4.81 -25.75 7.40
C SER A 274 -3.71 -25.12 8.24
N TYR A 275 -3.94 -23.88 8.67
CA TYR A 275 -3.03 -23.13 9.54
C TYR A 275 -3.83 -22.38 10.61
N ALA A 276 -3.18 -22.16 11.76
CA ALA A 276 -3.71 -21.36 12.85
C ALA A 276 -2.74 -20.22 13.18
N THR A 277 -3.27 -19.00 13.30
CA THR A 277 -2.50 -17.80 13.64
C THR A 277 -3.04 -17.19 14.92
N PRO A 278 -2.47 -17.54 16.10
CA PRO A 278 -2.79 -16.91 17.37
C PRO A 278 -2.21 -15.49 17.44
N ASN A 279 -2.89 -14.63 18.21
CA ASN A 279 -2.38 -13.35 18.66
C ASN A 279 -2.77 -13.10 20.12
N VAL A 280 -1.88 -12.49 20.88
CA VAL A 280 -2.14 -12.03 22.24
C VAL A 280 -1.49 -10.67 22.48
N ALA A 281 -2.14 -9.81 23.24
CA ALA A 281 -1.55 -8.55 23.66
C ALA A 281 -2.06 -8.17 25.06
N LEU A 282 -1.17 -7.50 25.81
CA LEU A 282 -1.49 -6.91 27.10
C LEU A 282 -1.22 -5.41 27.02
N LEU A 283 -2.14 -4.63 27.57
CA LEU A 283 -2.01 -3.19 27.71
C LEU A 283 -2.14 -2.83 29.20
N TYR A 284 -1.15 -2.12 29.70
CA TYR A 284 -1.15 -1.54 31.05
C TYR A 284 -1.14 -0.02 30.97
N LYS A 285 -2.11 0.62 31.66
CA LYS A 285 -2.30 2.08 31.69
C LYS A 285 -2.04 2.59 33.10
N VAL A 286 -1.16 3.57 33.23
CA VAL A 286 -0.88 4.21 34.53
C VAL A 286 -0.47 5.67 34.32
N GLY A 287 -1.18 6.59 34.96
CA GLY A 287 -0.98 8.03 34.72
C GLY A 287 -1.16 8.36 33.25
N GLY A 288 -0.17 9.06 32.64
CA GLY A 288 -0.13 9.35 31.20
C GLY A 288 0.54 8.28 30.36
N PHE A 289 0.95 7.13 30.95
CA PHE A 289 1.67 6.06 30.26
C PHE A 289 0.74 4.91 29.84
N ASN A 290 1.00 4.40 28.62
CA ASN A 290 0.45 3.17 28.10
C ASN A 290 1.61 2.23 27.73
N PHE A 291 1.69 1.09 28.38
CA PHE A 291 2.66 0.03 28.07
C PHE A 291 1.95 -1.12 27.39
N ARG A 292 2.46 -1.57 26.24
CA ARG A 292 1.88 -2.68 25.50
C ARG A 292 2.93 -3.71 25.16
N GLY A 293 2.65 -4.99 25.42
CA GLY A 293 3.38 -6.13 24.92
C GLY A 293 2.48 -6.99 24.04
N SER A 294 2.96 -7.47 22.90
CA SER A 294 2.20 -8.33 22.03
C SER A 294 3.04 -9.40 21.34
N TYR A 295 2.40 -10.54 21.11
CA TYR A 295 2.85 -11.60 20.22
C TYR A 295 1.78 -11.85 19.16
N ALA A 296 2.19 -12.02 17.91
CA ALA A 296 1.31 -12.40 16.83
C ALA A 296 2.03 -13.34 15.85
N ALA A 297 1.38 -14.46 15.53
CA ALA A 297 1.80 -15.32 14.45
C ALA A 297 1.30 -14.75 13.12
N GLY A 298 2.15 -14.76 12.12
CA GLY A 298 1.84 -14.37 10.74
C GLY A 298 1.98 -15.55 9.79
N PHE A 299 1.31 -15.44 8.65
CA PHE A 299 1.24 -16.47 7.64
C PHE A 299 1.00 -15.81 6.28
N ARG A 300 1.71 -16.24 5.21
CA ARG A 300 1.51 -15.82 3.82
C ARG A 300 1.49 -17.03 2.91
N THR A 301 0.40 -17.19 2.16
CA THR A 301 0.30 -18.20 1.12
C THR A 301 1.13 -17.80 -0.10
N PRO A 302 1.74 -18.75 -0.83
CA PRO A 302 2.29 -18.48 -2.15
C PRO A 302 1.22 -17.92 -3.09
N GLU A 303 1.58 -16.93 -3.90
CA GLU A 303 0.72 -16.34 -4.91
C GLU A 303 0.60 -17.29 -6.13
N LEU A 304 -0.50 -17.18 -6.90
CA LEU A 304 -0.67 -17.94 -8.15
C LEU A 304 0.50 -17.74 -9.12
N LYS A 305 1.09 -16.54 -9.12
CA LYS A 305 2.28 -16.26 -9.92
C LYS A 305 3.52 -17.02 -9.42
N GLU A 306 3.71 -17.15 -8.12
CA GLU A 306 4.84 -17.88 -7.54
C GLU A 306 4.75 -19.39 -7.79
N LEU A 307 3.51 -19.91 -7.93
CA LEU A 307 3.25 -21.33 -8.19
C LEU A 307 3.38 -21.70 -9.67
N TYR A 308 2.95 -20.81 -10.59
CA TYR A 308 2.65 -21.22 -11.96
C TYR A 308 3.34 -20.39 -13.05
N THR A 309 4.24 -19.43 -12.70
CA THR A 309 5.00 -18.68 -13.70
C THR A 309 5.85 -19.58 -14.56
N GLU A 310 5.86 -19.33 -15.87
CA GLU A 310 6.82 -19.83 -16.83
C GLU A 310 7.15 -18.69 -17.81
N SER A 311 8.24 -17.98 -17.54
CA SER A 311 8.57 -16.73 -18.26
C SER A 311 9.99 -16.77 -18.78
N GLU A 312 10.13 -16.65 -20.11
CA GLU A 312 11.41 -16.58 -20.80
C GLU A 312 11.83 -15.13 -21.01
N LYS A 313 13.09 -14.83 -20.76
CA LYS A 313 13.71 -13.53 -21.05
C LYS A 313 15.01 -13.73 -21.79
N LYS A 314 15.17 -13.02 -22.92
CA LYS A 314 16.44 -12.92 -23.65
C LYS A 314 17.12 -11.59 -23.33
N ALA A 315 18.33 -11.63 -22.80
CA ALA A 315 19.12 -10.46 -22.50
C ALA A 315 20.59 -10.71 -22.80
N SER A 316 21.22 -9.79 -23.51
CA SER A 316 22.66 -9.84 -23.82
C SER A 316 23.16 -11.15 -24.48
N GLY A 317 22.28 -11.82 -25.23
CA GLY A 317 22.60 -13.09 -25.91
C GLY A 317 22.35 -14.34 -25.07
N ALA A 318 22.00 -14.19 -23.79
CA ALA A 318 21.63 -15.30 -22.91
C ALA A 318 20.11 -15.42 -22.76
N THR A 319 19.61 -16.64 -22.65
CA THR A 319 18.20 -16.98 -22.44
C THR A 319 18.00 -17.46 -21.01
N ARG A 320 17.22 -16.69 -20.23
CA ARG A 320 16.84 -17.05 -18.87
C ARG A 320 15.39 -17.50 -18.79
N LEU A 321 15.16 -18.66 -18.22
CA LEU A 321 13.83 -19.15 -17.85
C LEU A 321 13.57 -18.84 -16.36
N THR A 322 12.37 -18.35 -16.06
CA THR A 322 11.85 -18.20 -14.69
C THR A 322 10.66 -19.15 -14.54
N ILE A 323 10.73 -20.08 -13.60
CA ILE A 323 9.65 -21.03 -13.32
C ILE A 323 9.08 -20.84 -11.90
N GLY A 324 7.79 -21.01 -11.80
CA GLY A 324 7.08 -21.15 -10.53
C GLY A 324 7.33 -22.51 -9.89
N ASN A 325 6.83 -22.70 -8.69
CA ASN A 325 6.94 -23.97 -7.99
C ASN A 325 5.62 -24.29 -7.26
N PRO A 326 4.86 -25.28 -7.74
CA PRO A 326 3.62 -25.72 -7.09
C PRO A 326 3.82 -26.32 -5.68
N ASP A 327 5.04 -26.77 -5.35
CA ASP A 327 5.40 -27.42 -4.09
C ASP A 327 5.86 -26.43 -3.01
N LEU A 328 5.66 -25.13 -3.21
CA LEU A 328 6.00 -24.10 -2.21
C LEU A 328 5.20 -24.29 -0.93
N ASP A 329 5.90 -24.17 0.20
CA ASP A 329 5.27 -24.01 1.51
C ASP A 329 4.94 -22.54 1.78
N PRO A 330 3.88 -22.25 2.57
CA PRO A 330 3.61 -20.91 3.04
C PRO A 330 4.71 -20.35 3.96
N GLU A 331 4.95 -19.04 3.85
CA GLU A 331 5.81 -18.34 4.79
C GLU A 331 5.13 -18.18 6.15
N LYS A 332 5.89 -18.30 7.22
CA LYS A 332 5.43 -18.16 8.61
C LYS A 332 6.26 -17.13 9.34
N SER A 333 5.62 -16.37 10.21
CA SER A 333 6.34 -15.42 11.04
C SER A 333 5.91 -15.43 12.50
N ASP A 334 6.85 -15.09 13.37
CA ASP A 334 6.61 -14.81 14.79
C ASP A 334 7.01 -13.36 15.06
N ASN A 335 6.03 -12.53 15.40
CA ASN A 335 6.23 -11.12 15.69
C ASN A 335 6.06 -10.84 17.19
N PHE A 336 7.04 -10.18 17.79
CA PHE A 336 7.04 -9.68 19.16
C PHE A 336 7.17 -8.17 19.14
N THR A 337 6.29 -7.46 19.87
CA THR A 337 6.34 -6.01 19.97
C THR A 337 6.20 -5.57 21.43
N LEU A 338 7.05 -4.64 21.83
CA LEU A 338 6.95 -3.91 23.10
C LEU A 338 6.84 -2.42 22.79
N SER A 339 5.88 -1.73 23.38
CA SER A 339 5.73 -0.28 23.20
C SER A 339 5.41 0.43 24.51
N ALA A 340 5.92 1.66 24.60
CA ALA A 340 5.58 2.61 25.65
C ALA A 340 5.15 3.92 25.00
N GLU A 341 4.00 4.43 25.41
CA GLU A 341 3.45 5.69 24.98
C GLU A 341 3.23 6.57 26.20
N TYR A 342 3.65 7.82 26.10
CA TYR A 342 3.37 8.85 27.10
C TYR A 342 2.59 9.97 26.47
N THR A 343 1.43 10.31 27.03
CA THR A 343 0.54 11.34 26.51
C THR A 343 0.24 12.39 27.56
N MET A 344 0.51 13.63 27.23
CA MET A 344 0.12 14.84 27.96
C MET A 344 -0.79 15.70 27.08
N ARG A 345 -1.34 16.77 27.67
CA ARG A 345 -2.25 17.69 26.95
C ARG A 345 -1.69 18.24 25.63
N TYR A 346 -0.39 18.53 25.59
CA TYR A 346 0.27 19.19 24.46
C TYR A 346 1.43 18.39 23.87
N PHE A 347 1.66 17.18 24.37
CA PHE A 347 2.77 16.35 23.95
C PHE A 347 2.42 14.88 24.01
N SER A 348 2.81 14.14 23.00
CA SER A 348 2.82 12.67 23.03
C SER A 348 4.13 12.12 22.48
N LEU A 349 4.63 11.07 23.10
CA LEU A 349 5.81 10.32 22.68
C LEU A 349 5.46 8.84 22.69
N SER A 350 5.75 8.16 21.61
CA SER A 350 5.63 6.69 21.52
C SER A 350 6.95 6.09 21.11
N VAL A 351 7.37 5.07 21.81
CA VAL A 351 8.54 4.24 21.49
C VAL A 351 8.08 2.80 21.36
N SER A 352 8.43 2.14 20.26
CA SER A 352 8.09 0.75 20.00
C SER A 352 9.30 0.00 19.53
N ALA A 353 9.61 -1.12 20.17
CA ALA A 353 10.62 -2.08 19.74
C ALA A 353 9.92 -3.34 19.22
N PHE A 354 10.42 -3.89 18.13
CA PHE A 354 9.84 -5.09 17.53
C PHE A 354 10.91 -6.06 17.04
N MET A 355 10.52 -7.34 16.98
CA MET A 355 11.28 -8.41 16.35
C MET A 355 10.32 -9.31 15.57
N ASN A 356 10.60 -9.52 14.30
CA ASN A 356 9.87 -10.44 13.42
C ASN A 356 10.82 -11.50 12.87
N ASN A 357 10.52 -12.76 13.13
CA ASN A 357 11.28 -13.91 12.61
C ASN A 357 10.43 -14.57 11.52
N VAL A 358 10.88 -14.50 10.27
CA VAL A 358 10.20 -15.10 9.11
C VAL A 358 10.91 -16.39 8.74
N ARG A 359 10.14 -17.45 8.51
CA ARG A 359 10.61 -18.78 8.11
C ARG A 359 9.97 -19.19 6.79
N SER A 360 10.66 -20.06 6.05
CA SER A 360 10.22 -20.55 4.74
C SER A 360 9.95 -19.41 3.76
N MET A 361 10.79 -18.39 3.77
CA MET A 361 10.66 -17.23 2.89
C MET A 361 10.79 -17.68 1.43
N ILE A 362 9.88 -17.22 0.59
CA ILE A 362 9.86 -17.54 -0.83
C ILE A 362 10.74 -16.57 -1.59
N ASN A 363 11.79 -17.12 -2.23
CA ASN A 363 12.70 -16.32 -3.05
C ASN A 363 13.05 -17.07 -4.33
N TYR A 364 13.86 -16.47 -5.19
CA TYR A 364 14.41 -17.13 -6.37
C TYR A 364 15.66 -17.92 -6.00
N LYS A 365 15.67 -19.21 -6.39
CA LYS A 365 16.85 -20.07 -6.44
C LYS A 365 17.32 -20.14 -7.88
N MET A 366 18.59 -19.78 -8.14
CA MET A 366 19.23 -20.13 -9.42
C MET A 366 19.58 -21.62 -9.38
N LEU A 367 19.18 -22.34 -10.42
CA LEU A 367 19.59 -23.73 -10.57
C LEU A 367 21.09 -23.79 -10.87
N ASP A 368 21.79 -24.71 -10.24
CA ASP A 368 23.19 -24.97 -10.58
C ASP A 368 23.31 -25.63 -11.97
N THR A 369 24.54 -25.81 -12.44
CA THR A 369 24.80 -26.35 -13.81
C THR A 369 24.17 -27.72 -13.99
N ALA A 370 24.25 -28.59 -13.00
CA ALA A 370 23.73 -29.97 -13.10
C ALA A 370 22.18 -29.97 -13.07
N GLU A 371 21.55 -29.18 -12.19
CA GLU A 371 20.11 -28.98 -12.13
C GLU A 371 19.57 -28.40 -13.43
N ARG A 372 20.24 -27.36 -13.98
CA ARG A 372 19.87 -26.73 -15.24
C ARG A 372 19.96 -27.69 -16.42
N ASP A 373 21.08 -28.42 -16.55
CA ASP A 373 21.31 -29.35 -17.64
C ASP A 373 20.33 -30.54 -17.59
N ALA A 374 19.99 -31.01 -16.39
CA ALA A 374 18.94 -31.99 -16.18
C ALA A 374 17.57 -31.48 -16.63
N TYR A 375 17.23 -30.23 -16.28
CA TYR A 375 15.98 -29.58 -16.71
C TYR A 375 15.94 -29.45 -18.24
N ASN A 376 16.99 -28.89 -18.85
CA ASN A 376 17.10 -28.74 -20.31
C ASN A 376 16.94 -30.09 -21.03
N THR A 377 17.61 -31.13 -20.55
CA THR A 377 17.51 -32.48 -21.12
C THR A 377 16.09 -33.03 -21.03
N ALA A 378 15.45 -32.88 -19.85
CA ALA A 378 14.09 -33.39 -19.62
C ALA A 378 13.03 -32.69 -20.47
N HIS A 379 13.22 -31.43 -20.82
CA HIS A 379 12.24 -30.60 -21.54
C HIS A 379 12.65 -30.33 -23.01
N GLY A 380 13.83 -30.80 -23.46
CA GLY A 380 14.32 -30.55 -24.83
C GLY A 380 14.61 -29.07 -25.09
N THR A 381 15.11 -28.37 -24.08
CA THR A 381 15.42 -26.91 -24.11
C THR A 381 16.91 -26.66 -23.97
N ASP A 382 17.34 -25.40 -24.17
CA ASP A 382 18.74 -24.98 -24.08
C ASP A 382 18.81 -23.59 -23.42
N TYR A 383 18.33 -23.50 -22.16
CA TYR A 383 18.39 -22.26 -21.37
C TYR A 383 19.79 -22.09 -20.76
N ASP A 384 20.36 -20.89 -20.89
CA ASP A 384 21.62 -20.52 -20.26
C ASP A 384 21.51 -20.41 -18.74
N GLU A 385 20.36 -19.93 -18.26
CA GLU A 385 20.06 -19.75 -16.86
C GLU A 385 18.60 -20.15 -16.55
N ILE A 386 18.41 -20.84 -15.46
CA ILE A 386 17.07 -21.17 -14.94
C ILE A 386 16.98 -20.73 -13.50
N GLN A 387 15.96 -19.93 -13.17
CA GLN A 387 15.63 -19.59 -11.80
C GLN A 387 14.24 -20.12 -11.43
N MET A 388 14.11 -20.66 -10.23
CA MET A 388 12.88 -21.24 -9.72
C MET A 388 12.50 -20.61 -8.38
N ARG A 389 11.20 -20.49 -8.09
CA ARG A 389 10.72 -20.14 -6.75
C ARG A 389 10.97 -21.28 -5.77
N ALA A 390 11.53 -20.94 -4.59
CA ALA A 390 11.82 -21.92 -3.53
C ALA A 390 11.70 -21.29 -2.14
N ASN A 391 11.40 -22.12 -1.15
CA ASN A 391 11.44 -21.72 0.26
C ASN A 391 12.88 -21.86 0.79
N ILE A 392 13.72 -20.91 0.51
CA ILE A 392 15.17 -21.00 0.76
C ILE A 392 15.66 -20.11 1.89
N ASP A 393 14.85 -19.13 2.33
CA ASP A 393 15.32 -18.08 3.21
C ASP A 393 14.65 -18.10 4.60
N LYS A 394 15.41 -17.60 5.56
CA LYS A 394 14.93 -17.14 6.86
C LYS A 394 15.31 -15.69 7.02
N ALA A 395 14.36 -14.86 7.44
CA ALA A 395 14.64 -13.48 7.74
C ALA A 395 14.44 -13.18 9.22
N LYS A 396 15.33 -12.36 9.77
CA LYS A 396 15.17 -11.77 11.09
C LYS A 396 15.17 -10.26 10.95
N ILE A 397 14.07 -9.64 11.35
CA ILE A 397 13.88 -8.21 11.27
C ILE A 397 13.65 -7.70 12.69
N LYS A 398 14.46 -6.75 13.14
CA LYS A 398 14.30 -6.09 14.44
C LYS A 398 14.43 -4.59 14.27
N GLY A 399 13.77 -3.83 15.13
CA GLY A 399 13.82 -2.39 14.99
C GLY A 399 13.21 -1.65 16.16
N ILE A 400 13.35 -0.32 16.08
CA ILE A 400 12.79 0.63 17.03
C ILE A 400 12.13 1.74 16.23
N ASN A 401 10.90 2.06 16.57
CA ASN A 401 10.17 3.22 16.05
C ASN A 401 9.95 4.21 17.19
N VAL A 402 10.21 5.47 16.93
CA VAL A 402 9.95 6.59 17.84
C VAL A 402 9.06 7.59 17.10
N THR A 403 7.96 8.00 17.69
CA THR A 403 7.12 9.08 17.16
C THR A 403 6.81 10.08 18.26
N PHE A 404 6.80 11.34 17.90
CA PHE A 404 6.36 12.40 18.82
C PHE A 404 5.45 13.39 18.13
N ASN A 405 4.54 13.98 18.92
CA ASN A 405 3.68 15.08 18.51
C ASN A 405 3.69 16.12 19.63
N SER A 406 3.88 17.38 19.30
CA SER A 406 3.95 18.46 20.27
C SER A 406 3.22 19.69 19.75
N TYR A 407 2.31 20.25 20.57
CA TYR A 407 1.76 21.56 20.36
C TYR A 407 2.55 22.59 21.18
N LEU A 408 3.29 23.46 20.50
CA LEU A 408 4.22 24.41 21.12
C LEU A 408 3.55 25.73 21.56
N GLY A 409 2.24 25.88 21.31
CA GLY A 409 1.50 27.11 21.55
C GLY A 409 1.49 28.04 20.33
N ALA A 410 0.71 29.11 20.40
CA ALA A 410 0.59 30.14 19.35
C ALA A 410 0.31 29.59 17.92
N GLY A 411 -0.30 28.41 17.83
CA GLY A 411 -0.59 27.75 16.56
C GLY A 411 0.53 26.86 16.00
N PHE A 412 1.67 26.75 16.69
CA PHE A 412 2.78 25.89 16.27
C PHE A 412 2.59 24.45 16.72
N THR A 413 2.79 23.52 15.79
CA THR A 413 2.80 22.07 16.03
C THR A 413 4.06 21.48 15.41
N LEU A 414 4.73 20.60 16.15
CA LEU A 414 5.90 19.87 15.70
C LEU A 414 5.63 18.35 15.83
N ASN A 415 5.78 17.63 14.73
CA ASN A 415 5.63 16.18 14.68
C ASN A 415 6.91 15.57 14.13
N GLY A 416 7.25 14.38 14.60
CA GLY A 416 8.39 13.68 14.05
C GLY A 416 8.30 12.18 14.26
N GLY A 417 9.04 11.46 13.44
CA GLY A 417 9.19 10.03 13.52
C GLY A 417 10.63 9.62 13.16
N TYR A 418 11.12 8.63 13.86
CA TYR A 418 12.38 7.97 13.56
C TYR A 418 12.17 6.46 13.56
N SER A 419 12.74 5.78 12.59
CA SER A 419 12.73 4.32 12.50
C SER A 419 14.15 3.80 12.32
N PHE A 420 14.55 2.90 13.20
CA PHE A 420 15.68 2.01 13.01
C PHE A 420 15.16 0.62 12.68
N MET A 421 15.67 0.00 11.61
CA MET A 421 15.30 -1.34 11.18
C MET A 421 16.56 -2.10 10.72
N ASP A 422 16.84 -3.22 11.34
CA ASP A 422 17.90 -4.15 10.95
C ASP A 422 17.24 -5.46 10.48
N GLY A 423 17.22 -5.66 9.17
CA GLY A 423 16.66 -6.86 8.51
C GLY A 423 17.77 -7.64 7.84
N LYS A 424 17.87 -8.93 8.18
CA LYS A 424 18.90 -9.83 7.65
C LYS A 424 18.32 -11.12 7.11
N ASN A 425 18.86 -11.61 6.01
CA ASN A 425 18.80 -13.03 5.64
C ASN A 425 19.69 -13.81 6.61
N VAL A 426 19.11 -14.80 7.29
CA VAL A 426 19.83 -15.55 8.34
C VAL A 426 20.86 -16.51 7.77
N TYR A 427 20.65 -17.03 6.56
CA TYR A 427 21.56 -17.99 5.94
C TYR A 427 22.79 -17.32 5.30
N GLU A 428 22.61 -16.15 4.71
CA GLU A 428 23.68 -15.44 4.01
C GLU A 428 24.36 -14.39 4.91
N ASP A 429 23.79 -14.11 6.08
CA ASP A 429 24.16 -13.01 7.00
C ASP A 429 24.20 -11.63 6.33
N GLU A 430 23.44 -11.47 5.23
CA GLU A 430 23.34 -10.24 4.45
C GLU A 430 22.10 -9.43 4.79
N PRO A 431 22.12 -8.11 4.59
CA PRO A 431 20.92 -7.30 4.70
C PRO A 431 19.85 -7.75 3.69
N LEU A 432 18.58 -7.68 4.10
CA LEU A 432 17.47 -7.92 3.18
C LEU A 432 17.47 -6.87 2.06
N ASP A 433 17.12 -7.30 0.83
CA ASP A 433 17.04 -6.42 -0.34
C ASP A 433 16.09 -5.22 -0.08
N LYS A 434 16.49 -4.06 -0.57
CA LYS A 434 15.76 -2.78 -0.49
C LYS A 434 15.47 -2.28 0.93
N THR A 435 16.21 -2.73 1.93
CA THR A 435 16.08 -2.27 3.31
C THR A 435 16.87 -0.98 3.58
N VAL A 436 16.36 -0.17 4.50
CA VAL A 436 16.97 1.07 4.98
C VAL A 436 17.08 1.00 6.49
N LYS A 437 18.31 1.09 7.04
CA LYS A 437 18.51 0.98 8.49
C LYS A 437 17.97 2.18 9.26
N HIS A 438 18.10 3.38 8.74
CA HIS A 438 17.72 4.62 9.42
C HIS A 438 16.82 5.47 8.54
N SER A 439 15.63 5.81 9.01
CA SER A 439 14.75 6.76 8.34
C SER A 439 14.07 7.67 9.34
N GLY A 440 13.74 8.88 8.91
CA GLY A 440 13.08 9.85 9.76
C GLY A 440 12.15 10.78 8.98
N THR A 441 11.17 11.33 9.70
CA THR A 441 10.27 12.36 9.20
C THR A 441 10.14 13.47 10.22
N VAL A 442 10.03 14.71 9.77
CA VAL A 442 9.77 15.88 10.59
C VAL A 442 8.73 16.75 9.90
N ALA A 443 7.78 17.27 10.64
CA ALA A 443 6.81 18.26 10.15
C ALA A 443 6.62 19.37 11.19
N ALA A 444 6.91 20.60 10.79
CA ALA A 444 6.61 21.81 11.55
C ALA A 444 5.43 22.51 10.87
N MET A 445 4.37 22.71 11.61
CA MET A 445 3.15 23.33 11.12
C MET A 445 2.84 24.57 11.97
N TRP A 446 2.43 25.64 11.30
CA TRP A 446 1.89 26.81 11.95
C TRP A 446 0.51 27.14 11.38
N SER A 447 -0.43 27.44 12.26
CA SER A 447 -1.81 27.78 11.89
C SER A 447 -2.30 28.94 12.72
N HIS A 448 -2.80 29.98 12.05
CA HIS A 448 -3.41 31.11 12.73
C HIS A 448 -4.71 31.53 12.03
N THR A 449 -5.68 31.94 12.81
CA THR A 449 -6.98 32.42 12.33
C THR A 449 -7.20 33.88 12.72
N TRP A 450 -7.44 34.73 11.72
CA TRP A 450 -7.85 36.12 11.86
C TRP A 450 -9.29 36.27 11.37
N ASN A 451 -10.25 36.37 12.25
CA ASN A 451 -11.67 36.50 11.90
C ASN A 451 -12.12 35.35 10.92
N LYS A 452 -12.40 35.68 9.65
CA LYS A 452 -12.87 34.76 8.60
C LYS A 452 -11.74 34.16 7.76
N TYR A 453 -10.51 34.53 8.00
CA TYR A 453 -9.33 34.07 7.28
C TYR A 453 -8.45 33.21 8.17
N LYS A 454 -8.02 32.04 7.65
CA LYS A 454 -7.04 31.17 8.31
C LYS A 454 -5.86 30.90 7.39
N LEU A 455 -4.65 31.10 7.90
CA LEU A 455 -3.40 30.71 7.24
C LEU A 455 -2.83 29.44 7.88
N ASN A 456 -2.46 28.48 7.06
CA ASN A 456 -1.65 27.34 7.47
C ASN A 456 -0.33 27.37 6.70
N VAL A 457 0.77 27.16 7.42
CA VAL A 457 2.11 26.97 6.85
C VAL A 457 2.61 25.60 7.30
N ASN A 458 3.07 24.79 6.38
CA ASN A 458 3.57 23.47 6.68
C ASN A 458 4.94 23.26 6.01
N PHE A 459 5.95 23.01 6.84
CA PHE A 459 7.28 22.61 6.44
C PHE A 459 7.50 21.17 6.90
N ASN A 460 7.76 20.26 5.97
CA ASN A 460 7.96 18.84 6.28
C ASN A 460 9.10 18.25 5.49
N GLY A 461 9.71 17.22 6.07
CA GLY A 461 10.82 16.52 5.44
C GLY A 461 10.86 15.04 5.76
N ARG A 462 11.47 14.31 4.84
CA ARG A 462 11.82 12.91 4.98
C ARG A 462 13.33 12.76 4.83
N ILE A 463 13.95 12.07 5.77
CA ILE A 463 15.37 11.72 5.78
C ILE A 463 15.45 10.21 5.62
N GLN A 464 16.26 9.74 4.69
CA GLN A 464 16.44 8.32 4.44
C GLN A 464 17.93 8.02 4.41
N GLY A 465 18.35 7.02 5.20
CA GLY A 465 19.68 6.46 5.17
C GLY A 465 19.97 5.68 3.89
N GLU A 466 21.13 5.09 3.81
CA GLU A 466 21.51 4.23 2.69
C GLU A 466 20.53 3.05 2.56
N ARG A 467 20.23 2.70 1.33
CA ARG A 467 19.36 1.57 1.00
C ARG A 467 20.19 0.47 0.36
N TYR A 468 20.19 -0.71 0.97
CA TYR A 468 20.86 -1.88 0.41
C TYR A 468 20.08 -2.47 -0.77
N SER A 469 20.80 -2.93 -1.78
CA SER A 469 20.27 -3.75 -2.87
C SER A 469 21.25 -4.87 -3.19
N THR A 470 20.77 -6.09 -3.28
CA THR A 470 21.57 -7.26 -3.66
C THR A 470 22.19 -7.13 -5.05
N SER A 471 21.51 -6.43 -5.97
CA SER A 471 21.97 -6.25 -7.35
C SER A 471 22.94 -5.08 -7.55
N TYR A 472 22.84 -4.01 -6.72
CA TYR A 472 23.53 -2.73 -6.98
C TYR A 472 24.33 -2.21 -5.77
N GLY A 473 24.33 -2.93 -4.63
CA GLY A 473 24.97 -2.48 -3.38
C GLY A 473 24.17 -1.38 -2.68
N TYR A 474 24.86 -0.41 -2.09
CA TYR A 474 24.21 0.65 -1.32
C TYR A 474 23.86 1.87 -2.18
N ALA A 475 22.59 2.24 -2.20
CA ALA A 475 22.13 3.53 -2.71
C ALA A 475 22.39 4.64 -1.66
N PRO A 476 22.80 5.86 -2.09
CA PRO A 476 23.15 6.94 -1.18
C PRO A 476 21.97 7.40 -0.31
N LYS A 477 22.30 7.89 0.87
CA LYS A 477 21.36 8.60 1.75
C LYS A 477 20.87 9.89 1.10
N TYR A 478 19.64 10.30 1.42
CA TYR A 478 19.06 11.55 0.93
C TYR A 478 18.03 12.14 1.89
N SER A 479 17.67 13.41 1.66
CA SER A 479 16.53 14.02 2.32
C SER A 479 15.70 14.86 1.32
N LEU A 480 14.38 14.81 1.48
CA LEU A 480 13.43 15.59 0.69
C LEU A 480 12.62 16.47 1.62
N TRP A 481 12.56 17.77 1.34
CA TRP A 481 11.89 18.76 2.15
C TRP A 481 10.86 19.52 1.33
N ASN A 482 9.72 19.81 1.91
CA ASN A 482 8.62 20.50 1.25
C ASN A 482 8.15 21.67 2.11
N LEU A 483 7.71 22.73 1.43
CA LEU A 483 7.08 23.88 2.06
C LEU A 483 5.77 24.16 1.35
N ASN A 484 4.68 24.26 2.08
CA ASN A 484 3.40 24.64 1.50
C ASN A 484 2.60 25.57 2.42
N THR A 485 1.74 26.36 1.81
CA THR A 485 0.77 27.20 2.51
C THR A 485 -0.64 26.94 1.98
N SER A 486 -1.64 27.08 2.85
CA SER A 486 -3.03 27.14 2.47
C SER A 486 -3.75 28.30 3.18
N HIS A 487 -4.66 28.93 2.45
CA HIS A 487 -5.34 30.17 2.83
C HIS A 487 -6.84 29.93 2.84
N THR A 488 -7.44 29.74 4.01
CA THR A 488 -8.88 29.40 4.12
C THR A 488 -9.72 30.67 4.28
N PHE A 489 -10.68 30.86 3.38
CA PHE A 489 -11.69 31.91 3.40
C PHE A 489 -13.09 31.30 3.57
N ARG A 490 -13.90 31.88 4.42
CA ARG A 490 -15.32 31.47 4.59
C ARG A 490 -16.25 32.55 4.07
N ALA A 491 -17.12 32.16 3.13
CA ALA A 491 -18.12 33.03 2.50
C ALA A 491 -19.48 32.31 2.49
N GLY A 492 -20.30 32.57 3.51
CA GLY A 492 -21.55 31.83 3.72
C GLY A 492 -21.29 30.33 3.89
N ASP A 493 -21.98 29.52 3.08
CA ASP A 493 -21.87 28.07 3.07
C ASP A 493 -20.64 27.54 2.29
N PHE A 494 -19.86 28.46 1.71
CA PHE A 494 -18.65 28.13 0.96
C PHE A 494 -17.40 28.30 1.78
N LEU A 495 -16.48 27.35 1.62
CA LEU A 495 -15.10 27.44 2.06
C LEU A 495 -14.21 27.39 0.82
N LEU A 496 -13.38 28.42 0.65
CA LEU A 496 -12.39 28.54 -0.40
C LEU A 496 -11.00 28.41 0.22
N GLU A 497 -10.17 27.49 -0.31
CA GLU A 497 -8.83 27.27 0.22
C GLU A 497 -7.81 27.20 -0.93
N PRO A 498 -7.35 28.35 -1.46
CA PRO A 498 -6.18 28.39 -2.32
C PRO A 498 -4.93 27.99 -1.55
N GLY A 499 -3.98 27.36 -2.23
CA GLY A 499 -2.71 26.94 -1.67
C GLY A 499 -1.59 27.00 -2.70
N VAL A 500 -0.37 27.14 -2.21
CA VAL A 500 0.86 27.06 -3.00
C VAL A 500 1.86 26.15 -2.29
N GLY A 501 2.71 25.48 -3.05
CA GLY A 501 3.72 24.62 -2.44
C GLY A 501 4.94 24.41 -3.33
N ILE A 502 6.03 24.10 -2.64
CA ILE A 502 7.31 23.70 -3.20
C ILE A 502 7.61 22.31 -2.66
N GLU A 503 7.77 21.34 -3.55
CA GLU A 503 8.25 20.00 -3.23
C GLU A 503 9.73 19.89 -3.54
N ASN A 504 10.46 19.11 -2.75
CA ASN A 504 11.91 18.98 -2.85
C ASN A 504 12.61 20.36 -2.82
N LEU A 505 12.38 21.11 -1.75
CA LEU A 505 12.82 22.52 -1.57
C LEU A 505 14.32 22.71 -1.82
N PHE A 506 15.15 21.72 -1.47
CA PHE A 506 16.61 21.78 -1.61
C PHE A 506 17.12 21.15 -2.91
N ASP A 507 16.23 20.79 -3.84
CA ASP A 507 16.53 20.34 -5.19
C ASP A 507 17.42 19.10 -5.28
N TYR A 508 17.21 18.14 -4.38
CA TYR A 508 17.95 16.89 -4.45
C TYR A 508 17.56 16.07 -5.70
N VAL A 509 18.54 15.61 -6.45
CA VAL A 509 18.38 14.73 -7.61
C VAL A 509 19.44 13.63 -7.54
N ASP A 510 19.08 12.40 -7.87
CA ASP A 510 20.04 11.33 -8.12
C ASP A 510 20.40 11.33 -9.62
N ASP A 511 21.50 11.98 -9.96
CA ASP A 511 21.96 12.27 -11.32
C ASP A 511 22.83 11.17 -11.95
N ARG A 512 23.00 10.03 -11.27
CA ARG A 512 23.74 8.89 -11.80
C ARG A 512 23.10 8.36 -13.09
N PRO A 513 23.86 7.64 -13.95
CA PRO A 513 23.31 7.00 -15.14
C PRO A 513 22.04 6.19 -14.85
N PHE A 514 21.11 6.09 -15.79
CA PHE A 514 19.74 5.59 -15.60
C PHE A 514 19.65 4.29 -14.79
N ASN A 515 20.53 3.32 -15.00
CA ASN A 515 20.49 2.03 -14.31
C ASN A 515 21.01 2.08 -12.87
N TYR A 516 21.67 3.15 -12.45
CA TYR A 516 22.32 3.31 -11.14
C TYR A 516 21.60 4.29 -10.21
N ASN A 517 20.64 5.06 -10.71
CA ASN A 517 19.90 6.08 -9.94
C ASN A 517 18.69 5.50 -9.19
N TYR A 518 18.91 4.56 -8.32
CA TYR A 518 17.86 3.85 -7.57
C TYR A 518 17.64 4.31 -6.12
N ALA A 519 18.32 5.37 -5.69
CA ALA A 519 18.13 5.91 -4.33
C ALA A 519 16.76 6.53 -4.17
N THR A 520 16.38 7.42 -5.08
CA THR A 520 15.05 8.04 -5.17
C THR A 520 14.73 8.46 -6.58
N LEU A 521 13.45 8.43 -6.93
CA LEU A 521 12.92 8.93 -8.19
C LEU A 521 12.24 10.29 -7.92
N THR A 522 13.01 11.38 -8.01
CA THR A 522 12.50 12.75 -7.89
C THR A 522 12.99 13.61 -9.05
N PRO A 523 12.12 14.41 -9.69
CA PRO A 523 12.50 15.26 -10.81
C PRO A 523 13.25 16.54 -10.40
N GLY A 524 13.74 16.63 -9.16
CA GLY A 524 14.24 17.87 -8.56
C GLY A 524 13.12 18.69 -7.92
N ARG A 525 13.37 19.99 -7.75
CA ARG A 525 12.40 20.93 -7.17
C ARG A 525 11.20 21.11 -8.07
N THR A 526 10.00 21.00 -7.49
CA THR A 526 8.73 21.23 -8.19
C THR A 526 7.84 22.21 -7.45
N TYR A 527 6.97 22.88 -8.19
CA TYR A 527 6.06 23.89 -7.67
C TYR A 527 4.63 23.52 -8.01
N TYR A 528 3.68 23.93 -7.18
CA TYR A 528 2.27 23.76 -7.48
C TYR A 528 1.41 24.86 -6.89
N VAL A 529 0.26 25.03 -7.51
CA VAL A 529 -0.87 25.79 -6.98
C VAL A 529 -2.06 24.87 -6.80
N SER A 530 -2.92 25.14 -5.83
CA SER A 530 -4.13 24.37 -5.57
C SER A 530 -5.30 25.26 -5.18
N LEU A 531 -6.50 24.79 -5.43
CA LEU A 531 -7.74 25.41 -4.97
C LEU A 531 -8.69 24.31 -4.50
N LEU A 532 -9.04 24.35 -3.20
CA LEU A 532 -10.12 23.53 -2.67
C LEU A 532 -11.35 24.44 -2.46
N VAL A 533 -12.47 24.00 -2.98
CA VAL A 533 -13.79 24.61 -2.79
C VAL A 533 -14.69 23.60 -2.11
N ARG A 534 -15.28 23.97 -1.00
CA ARG A 534 -16.24 23.14 -0.28
C ARG A 534 -17.54 23.90 -0.08
N PHE A 535 -18.61 23.26 -0.45
CA PHE A 535 -19.98 23.68 -0.13
C PHE A 535 -20.56 22.68 0.88
N LYS A 536 -21.15 23.17 1.95
CA LYS A 536 -21.79 22.37 2.97
C LYS A 536 -23.14 23.01 3.33
N GLN A 537 -24.18 22.22 3.16
CA GLN A 537 -25.55 22.57 3.55
C GLN A 537 -25.86 22.06 4.98
#